data_eb0b465bb89db93605fd56143d138e55
#
_entry.id   eb0b465bb89db93605fd56143d138e55
#
_cell.length_a   1.000
_cell.length_b   1.000
_cell.length_c   1.000
_cell.angle_alpha   90.00
_cell.angle_beta   90.00
_cell.angle_gamma   90.00
#
_symmetry.space_group_name_H-M   'P 1'
#
loop_
_entity.id
_entity.type
_entity.pdbx_description
1 polymer ?
#
loop_
_entity_poly.entity_id
_entity_poly.type
_entity_poly.pdbx_seq_one_letter_code
_entity_poly.pdbx_strand_id
1 'polypeptide(L)'
;MMKQLRSRAVIGMGSNLGDKFGNIKQGLKALSLLPATRLIKASKIYETDPVGYSEQPVFYNAVLLIETELSPNALLGACLGIEAGVG
;
A
#
# COMPACT_ATOMS: atom_id res chain seq x y z
N MET A 1 -11.68 29.08 12.22
CA MET A 1 -11.50 27.62 12.22
C MET A 1 -10.65 27.21 11.05
N MET A 2 -9.57 26.50 11.30
CA MET A 2 -8.69 26.04 10.24
C MET A 2 -9.26 24.78 9.59
N LYS A 3 -9.34 24.79 8.27
CA LYS A 3 -9.78 23.65 7.49
C LYS A 3 -8.58 22.77 7.19
N GLN A 4 -8.68 21.48 7.48
CA GLN A 4 -7.63 20.52 7.13
C GLN A 4 -7.57 20.36 5.61
N LEU A 5 -6.34 20.37 5.08
CA LEU A 5 -6.09 20.15 3.67
C LEU A 5 -6.00 18.65 3.40
N ARG A 6 -6.63 18.23 2.33
CA ARG A 6 -6.48 16.87 1.82
C ARG A 6 -5.34 16.83 0.82
N SER A 7 -4.58 15.78 0.91
CA SER A 7 -3.50 15.50 -0.01
C SER A 7 -3.74 14.19 -0.73
N ARG A 8 -3.23 14.09 -1.95
CA ARG A 8 -3.20 12.84 -2.68
C ARG A 8 -1.84 12.21 -2.56
N ALA A 9 -1.82 10.89 -2.41
CA ALA A 9 -0.59 10.13 -2.31
C ALA A 9 -0.69 8.88 -3.16
N VAL A 10 0.45 8.48 -3.72
CA VAL A 10 0.58 7.23 -4.46
C VAL A 10 1.29 6.24 -3.56
N ILE A 11 0.67 5.10 -3.34
CA ILE A 11 1.21 4.04 -2.48
C ILE A 11 1.51 2.82 -3.34
N GLY A 12 2.76 2.37 -3.33
CA GLY A 12 3.14 1.10 -3.92
C GLY A 12 3.03 -0.02 -2.91
N MET A 13 2.51 -1.16 -3.32
CA MET A 13 2.41 -2.36 -2.51
C MET A 13 3.06 -3.52 -3.24
N GLY A 14 3.87 -4.31 -2.53
CA GLY A 14 4.52 -5.47 -3.11
C GLY A 14 4.62 -6.63 -2.14
N SER A 15 4.56 -7.85 -2.67
CA SER A 15 4.75 -9.06 -1.90
C SER A 15 5.36 -10.14 -2.78
N ASN A 16 6.38 -10.85 -2.28
CA ASN A 16 6.99 -11.97 -3.00
C ASN A 16 7.09 -13.24 -2.18
N LEU A 17 6.54 -13.25 -0.97
CA LEU A 17 6.59 -14.39 -0.07
C LEU A 17 5.18 -14.80 0.36
N GLY A 18 5.00 -16.09 0.63
CA GLY A 18 3.76 -16.64 1.12
C GLY A 18 2.60 -16.46 0.15
N ASP A 19 1.43 -16.15 0.67
CA ASP A 19 0.24 -15.85 -0.12
C ASP A 19 0.31 -14.42 -0.63
N LYS A 20 1.00 -14.21 -1.74
CA LYS A 20 1.27 -12.89 -2.31
C LYS A 20 -0.01 -12.12 -2.62
N PHE A 21 -0.99 -12.77 -3.20
CA PHE A 21 -2.27 -12.13 -3.53
C PHE A 21 -3.03 -11.75 -2.27
N GLY A 22 -3.10 -12.66 -1.30
CA GLY A 22 -3.74 -12.40 -0.01
C GLY A 22 -3.07 -11.28 0.78
N ASN A 23 -1.75 -11.21 0.75
CA ASN A 23 -0.98 -10.16 1.41
C ASN A 23 -1.32 -8.77 0.84
N ILE A 24 -1.40 -8.66 -0.49
CA ILE A 24 -1.77 -7.41 -1.14
C ILE A 24 -3.21 -7.02 -0.79
N LYS A 25 -4.14 -7.98 -0.80
CA LYS A 25 -5.53 -7.72 -0.43
C LYS A 25 -5.66 -7.26 1.02
N GLN A 26 -4.91 -7.86 1.94
CA GLN A 26 -4.89 -7.43 3.33
C GLN A 26 -4.37 -6.00 3.49
N GLY A 27 -3.27 -5.68 2.80
CA GLY A 27 -2.71 -4.34 2.82
C GLY A 27 -3.68 -3.31 2.25
N LEU A 28 -4.35 -3.62 1.16
CA LEU A 28 -5.37 -2.76 0.56
C LEU A 28 -6.52 -2.51 1.53
N LYS A 29 -7.02 -3.56 2.16
CA LYS A 29 -8.09 -3.43 3.15
C LYS A 29 -7.66 -2.56 4.32
N ALA A 30 -6.47 -2.79 4.86
CA ALA A 30 -5.95 -1.99 5.98
C ALA A 30 -5.81 -0.51 5.62
N LEU A 31 -5.30 -0.21 4.41
CA LEU A 31 -5.21 1.17 3.93
C LEU A 31 -6.59 1.83 3.80
N SER A 32 -7.58 1.09 3.30
CA SER A 32 -8.94 1.62 3.13
C SER A 32 -9.62 1.92 4.47
N LEU A 33 -9.12 1.35 5.57
CA LEU A 33 -9.67 1.57 6.91
C LEU A 33 -8.95 2.67 7.69
N LEU A 34 -7.91 3.29 7.13
CA LEU A 34 -7.22 4.39 7.80
C LEU A 34 -8.16 5.59 7.98
N PRO A 35 -8.05 6.29 9.13
CA PRO A 35 -8.88 7.46 9.38
C PRO A 35 -8.58 8.56 8.37
N ALA A 36 -9.60 9.35 8.05
CA ALA A 36 -9.49 10.52 7.16
C ALA A 36 -8.79 10.22 5.83
N THR A 37 -8.95 9.00 5.33
CA THR A 37 -8.27 8.52 4.13
C THR A 37 -9.27 7.78 3.25
N ARG A 38 -9.17 8.03 1.95
CA ARG A 38 -10.06 7.44 0.95
C ARG A 38 -9.23 6.88 -0.21
N LEU A 39 -9.53 5.65 -0.60
CA LEU A 39 -8.98 5.07 -1.83
C LEU A 39 -9.69 5.70 -3.03
N ILE A 40 -8.92 6.31 -3.93
CA ILE A 40 -9.46 6.92 -5.16
C ILE A 40 -9.38 5.92 -6.31
N LYS A 41 -8.24 5.26 -6.46
CA LYS A 41 -8.02 4.35 -7.57
C LYS A 41 -6.96 3.31 -7.19
N ALA A 42 -7.13 2.10 -7.70
CA ALA A 42 -6.17 1.02 -7.54
C ALA A 42 -5.82 0.46 -8.91
N SER A 43 -4.55 0.12 -9.10
CA SER A 43 -4.12 -0.60 -10.28
C SER A 43 -4.54 -2.07 -10.21
N LYS A 44 -4.42 -2.78 -11.33
CA LYS A 44 -4.42 -4.23 -11.30
C LYS A 44 -3.17 -4.73 -10.59
N ILE A 45 -3.24 -5.95 -10.06
CA ILE A 45 -2.05 -6.61 -9.53
C ILE A 45 -1.22 -7.10 -10.73
N TYR A 46 0.07 -6.78 -10.71
CA TYR A 46 0.99 -7.18 -11.77
C TYR A 46 2.24 -7.82 -11.18
N GLU A 47 2.89 -8.66 -11.99
CA GLU A 47 4.09 -9.37 -11.58
C GLU A 47 5.33 -8.61 -12.04
N THR A 48 6.37 -8.62 -11.20
CA THR A 48 7.70 -8.16 -11.56
C THR A 48 8.75 -9.16 -11.12
N ASP A 49 9.81 -9.30 -11.90
CA ASP A 49 10.91 -10.16 -11.54
C ASP A 49 11.82 -9.49 -10.52
N PRO A 50 12.38 -10.25 -9.55
CA PRO A 50 13.39 -9.70 -8.66
C PRO A 50 14.62 -9.29 -9.43
N VAL A 51 15.18 -8.13 -9.10
CA VAL A 51 16.38 -7.63 -9.78
C VAL A 51 17.59 -8.46 -9.36
N GLY A 52 18.27 -9.06 -10.34
CA GLY A 52 19.56 -9.71 -10.14
C GLY A 52 19.54 -11.16 -9.66
N TYR A 53 18.37 -11.73 -9.36
CA TYR A 53 18.29 -13.12 -8.87
C TYR A 53 17.11 -13.85 -9.48
N SER A 54 17.38 -14.76 -10.40
CA SER A 54 16.36 -15.59 -11.04
C SER A 54 15.75 -16.65 -10.11
N GLU A 55 16.36 -16.90 -8.96
CA GLU A 55 15.91 -17.93 -8.03
C GLU A 55 14.90 -17.41 -7.00
N GLN A 56 14.71 -16.10 -6.91
CA GLN A 56 13.73 -15.53 -6.00
C GLN A 56 12.33 -15.59 -6.61
N PRO A 57 11.29 -15.75 -5.76
CA PRO A 57 9.91 -15.68 -6.24
C PRO A 57 9.62 -14.32 -6.86
N VAL A 58 8.78 -14.30 -7.89
CA VAL A 58 8.32 -13.06 -8.50
C VAL A 58 7.54 -12.23 -7.48
N PHE A 59 7.58 -10.91 -7.63
CA PHE A 59 6.77 -9.99 -6.85
C PHE A 59 5.39 -9.83 -7.48
N TYR A 60 4.38 -9.79 -6.64
CA TYR A 60 3.10 -9.20 -6.99
C TYR A 60 3.08 -7.76 -6.50
N ASN A 61 2.64 -6.85 -7.36
CA ASN A 61 2.64 -5.42 -7.06
C ASN A 61 1.31 -4.79 -7.43
N ALA A 62 0.98 -3.74 -6.70
CA ALA A 62 -0.14 -2.88 -7.03
C ALA A 62 0.21 -1.45 -6.66
N VAL A 63 -0.43 -0.49 -7.33
CA VAL A 63 -0.26 0.94 -7.06
C VAL A 63 -1.62 1.51 -6.71
N LEU A 64 -1.67 2.29 -5.65
CA LEU A 64 -2.90 2.90 -5.14
C LEU A 64 -2.77 4.40 -5.17
N LEU A 65 -3.85 5.07 -5.55
CA LEU A 65 -4.00 6.51 -5.36
C LEU A 65 -4.99 6.72 -4.23
N ILE A 66 -4.54 7.41 -3.19
CA ILE A 66 -5.37 7.76 -2.04
C ILE A 66 -5.48 9.26 -1.88
N GLU A 67 -6.54 9.68 -1.20
CA GLU A 67 -6.71 11.04 -0.71
C GLU A 67 -6.76 10.96 0.81
N THR A 68 -5.97 11.78 1.49
CA THR A 68 -5.83 11.69 2.94
C THR A 68 -5.66 13.06 3.59
N GLU A 69 -6.16 13.19 4.80
CA GLU A 69 -5.89 14.34 5.66
C GLU A 69 -4.73 14.07 6.63
N LEU A 70 -4.19 12.85 6.62
CA LEU A 70 -3.04 12.51 7.44
C LEU A 70 -1.81 13.27 6.98
N SER A 71 -0.96 13.68 7.91
CA SER A 71 0.33 14.24 7.59
C SER A 71 1.22 13.19 6.91
N PRO A 72 2.26 13.59 6.16
CA PRO A 72 3.19 12.64 5.58
C PRO A 72 3.80 11.69 6.59
N ASN A 73 4.17 12.17 7.78
CA ASN A 73 4.74 11.34 8.83
C ASN A 73 3.72 10.35 9.39
N ALA A 74 2.49 10.79 9.61
CA ALA A 74 1.43 9.91 10.09
C ALA A 74 1.09 8.84 9.06
N LEU A 75 1.04 9.20 7.79
CA LEU A 75 0.78 8.25 6.70
C LEU A 75 1.90 7.22 6.60
N LEU A 76 3.15 7.66 6.66
CA LEU A 76 4.30 6.75 6.64
C LEU A 76 4.24 5.77 7.81
N GLY A 77 3.97 6.27 9.02
CA GLY A 77 3.84 5.42 10.19
C GLY A 77 2.73 4.40 10.06
N ALA A 78 1.59 4.80 9.48
CA ALA A 78 0.47 3.90 9.23
C ALA A 78 0.85 2.81 8.23
N CYS A 79 1.54 3.16 7.14
CA CYS A 79 2.00 2.20 6.14
C CYS A 79 2.99 1.19 6.74
N LEU A 80 3.92 1.64 7.56
CA LEU A 80 4.85 0.77 8.25
C LEU A 80 4.13 -0.19 9.21
N GLY A 81 3.10 0.29 9.91
CA GLY A 81 2.28 -0.54 10.78
C GLY A 81 1.52 -1.62 10.00
N ILE A 82 0.96 -1.27 8.86
CA ILE A 82 0.28 -2.22 7.97
C ILE A 82 1.26 -3.28 7.47
N GLU A 83 2.43 -2.85 7.01
CA GLU A 83 3.48 -3.76 6.54
C GLU A 83 3.89 -4.77 7.61
N ALA A 84 4.02 -4.32 8.84
CA ALA A 84 4.38 -5.20 9.97
C ALA A 84 3.25 -6.19 10.31
N GLY A 85 1.99 -5.84 10.05
CA GLY A 85 0.83 -6.68 10.32
C GLY A 85 0.46 -7.66 9.22
N VAL A 86 1.04 -7.52 8.03
CA VAL A 86 0.79 -8.41 6.89
C VAL A 86 1.88 -9.47 6.85
N GLY A 87 1.47 -10.71 6.98
CA GLY A 87 2.33 -11.88 7.09
C GLY A 87 3.44 -12.04 6.11
#